data_ae60313347f74b3b710f35babb7c4d1e
#
_entry.id   ae60313347f74b3b710f35babb7c4d1e
#
_cell.length_a   1.000
_cell.length_b   1.000
_cell.length_c   1.000
_cell.angle_alpha   90.00
_cell.angle_beta   90.00
_cell.angle_gamma   90.00
#
_symmetry.space_group_name_H-M   'P 1'
#
loop_
_entity.id
_entity.type
_entity.pdbx_description
1 polymer ?
#
loop_
_entity_poly.entity_id
_entity_poly.type
_entity_poly.pdbx_seq_one_letter_code
_entity_poly.pdbx_strand_id
1 'polypeptide(L)'
;MIELVVTIVLTALIMGALVFFLYPLRQAVDVTARADLTDAADIALRRVGRDVRLALPNSVRVVTDASGRAYLEYLAVRTAGRYRADGQGAGGGSLANCASNDVTLSPLQPNNDQLSFDVSADACFKTIGIVPDRSTIVAGSDYLVLNNLGSGFTGQDAYASGSPPATNRTLVTAASDDATLPQSQIQFSTGTFSGVLHDSVGKRFFVISGPVAYVCDPLAGTLTRYWNYAIQANQCVGQAAAPCSGSVNMPPAGASSAVLAAQVTACQFNYSQNASPQAGLLSMLMTLSKNVSSGFAERVSLYHAVHVSNVP
;
A
#
# COMPACT_ATOMS: atom_id res chain seq x y z
N MET A 1 -23.09 66.81 33.36
CA MET A 1 -23.45 66.60 31.91
C MET A 1 -22.22 66.53 31.04
N ILE A 2 -21.21 67.35 31.18
CA ILE A 2 -20.00 67.33 30.32
C ILE A 2 -19.19 66.03 30.50
N GLU A 3 -19.10 65.48 31.73
CA GLU A 3 -18.41 64.21 32.03
C GLU A 3 -19.02 63.03 31.32
N LEU A 4 -20.37 63.00 31.22
CA LEU A 4 -21.10 61.89 30.56
C LEU A 4 -20.86 61.96 29.05
N VAL A 5 -20.79 63.11 28.43
CA VAL A 5 -20.48 63.21 26.99
C VAL A 5 -19.02 62.84 26.72
N VAL A 6 -18.08 63.22 27.56
CA VAL A 6 -16.66 62.87 27.42
C VAL A 6 -16.45 61.38 27.59
N THR A 7 -17.12 60.72 28.54
CA THR A 7 -17.02 59.26 28.71
C THR A 7 -17.59 58.48 27.53
N ILE A 8 -18.75 58.93 26.98
CA ILE A 8 -19.34 58.30 25.78
C ILE A 8 -18.39 58.42 24.56
N VAL A 9 -17.82 59.60 24.36
CA VAL A 9 -16.89 59.84 23.24
C VAL A 9 -15.62 58.97 23.37
N LEU A 10 -15.03 58.94 24.57
CA LEU A 10 -13.85 58.13 24.83
C LEU A 10 -14.12 56.62 24.66
N THR A 11 -15.24 56.15 25.19
CA THR A 11 -15.61 54.73 25.02
C THR A 11 -15.88 54.39 23.56
N ALA A 12 -16.53 55.26 22.79
CA ALA A 12 -16.75 55.06 21.36
C ALA A 12 -15.43 55.03 20.56
N LEU A 13 -14.47 55.92 20.89
CA LEU A 13 -13.14 55.89 20.25
C LEU A 13 -12.34 54.66 20.60
N ILE A 14 -12.36 54.22 21.85
CA ILE A 14 -11.67 52.98 22.26
C ILE A 14 -12.31 51.75 21.58
N MET A 15 -13.64 51.65 21.55
CA MET A 15 -14.34 50.58 20.86
C MET A 15 -14.05 50.57 19.35
N GLY A 16 -14.05 51.74 18.72
CA GLY A 16 -13.69 51.87 17.30
C GLY A 16 -12.25 51.40 17.00
N ALA A 17 -11.30 51.85 17.86
CA ALA A 17 -9.92 51.41 17.75
C ALA A 17 -9.76 49.89 17.95
N LEU A 18 -10.41 49.31 18.95
CA LEU A 18 -10.38 47.87 19.22
C LEU A 18 -10.92 47.04 18.01
N VAL A 19 -12.04 47.46 17.43
CA VAL A 19 -12.59 46.78 16.26
C VAL A 19 -11.62 46.87 15.09
N PHE A 20 -11.01 48.03 14.84
CA PHE A 20 -10.09 48.26 13.75
C PHE A 20 -8.81 47.39 13.89
N PHE A 21 -8.28 47.19 15.09
CA PHE A 21 -7.10 46.36 15.33
C PHE A 21 -7.41 44.86 15.41
N LEU A 22 -8.58 44.46 15.92
CA LEU A 22 -8.93 43.03 16.08
C LEU A 22 -9.39 42.40 14.79
N TYR A 23 -9.97 43.13 13.85
CA TYR A 23 -10.49 42.59 12.60
C TYR A 23 -9.41 41.96 11.71
N PRO A 24 -8.27 42.60 11.43
CA PRO A 24 -7.20 41.99 10.64
C PRO A 24 -6.53 40.79 11.33
N LEU A 25 -6.48 40.78 12.67
CA LEU A 25 -5.95 39.65 13.42
C LEU A 25 -6.82 38.38 13.25
N ARG A 26 -8.15 38.55 13.23
CA ARG A 26 -9.07 37.43 12.97
C ARG A 26 -8.88 36.88 11.57
N GLN A 27 -8.79 37.74 10.57
CA GLN A 27 -8.56 37.32 9.19
C GLN A 27 -7.22 36.56 9.03
N ALA A 28 -6.16 37.01 9.71
CA ALA A 28 -4.87 36.34 9.68
C ALA A 28 -4.93 34.93 10.27
N VAL A 29 -5.69 34.70 11.34
CA VAL A 29 -5.90 33.39 11.96
C VAL A 29 -6.67 32.47 11.04
N ASP A 30 -7.71 32.96 10.36
CA ASP A 30 -8.53 32.14 9.44
C ASP A 30 -7.72 31.72 8.20
N VAL A 31 -6.92 32.62 7.63
CA VAL A 31 -6.02 32.30 6.50
C VAL A 31 -4.97 31.26 6.90
N THR A 32 -4.39 31.40 8.09
CA THR A 32 -3.40 30.43 8.60
C THR A 32 -4.05 29.06 8.82
N ALA A 33 -5.25 29.00 9.39
CA ALA A 33 -5.96 27.75 9.61
C ALA A 33 -6.26 27.02 8.29
N ARG A 34 -6.62 27.76 7.24
CA ARG A 34 -6.85 27.20 5.91
C ARG A 34 -5.56 26.67 5.28
N ALA A 35 -4.46 27.38 5.41
CA ALA A 35 -3.16 26.93 4.93
C ALA A 35 -2.73 25.64 5.63
N ASP A 36 -2.84 25.56 6.97
CA ASP A 36 -2.52 24.38 7.76
C ASP A 36 -3.34 23.15 7.32
N LEU A 37 -4.65 23.33 7.09
CA LEU A 37 -5.53 22.25 6.63
C LEU A 37 -5.17 21.79 5.22
N THR A 38 -4.82 22.73 4.33
CA THR A 38 -4.41 22.41 2.96
C THR A 38 -3.11 21.61 2.95
N ASP A 39 -2.12 22.04 3.71
CA ASP A 39 -0.82 21.37 3.82
C ASP A 39 -0.97 19.97 4.43
N ALA A 40 -1.75 19.83 5.49
CA ALA A 40 -2.01 18.54 6.13
C ALA A 40 -2.69 17.55 5.15
N ALA A 41 -3.69 18.02 4.39
CA ALA A 41 -4.38 17.21 3.41
C ALA A 41 -3.47 16.82 2.24
N ASP A 42 -2.69 17.77 1.71
CA ASP A 42 -1.78 17.52 0.58
C ASP A 42 -0.67 16.54 0.95
N ILE A 43 -0.03 16.71 2.10
CA ILE A 43 1.00 15.80 2.62
C ILE A 43 0.43 14.39 2.78
N ALA A 44 -0.77 14.26 3.38
CA ALA A 44 -1.40 12.97 3.59
C ALA A 44 -1.74 12.27 2.26
N LEU A 45 -2.41 12.96 1.32
CA LEU A 45 -2.78 12.40 0.03
C LEU A 45 -1.57 12.05 -0.84
N ARG A 46 -0.52 12.89 -0.84
CA ARG A 46 0.73 12.58 -1.54
C ARG A 46 1.45 11.37 -0.93
N ARG A 47 1.38 11.21 0.40
CA ARG A 47 1.93 10.02 1.06
C ARG A 47 1.21 8.77 0.62
N VAL A 48 -0.13 8.76 0.68
CA VAL A 48 -0.94 7.64 0.19
C VAL A 48 -0.62 7.34 -1.28
N GLY A 49 -0.60 8.36 -2.13
CA GLY A 49 -0.31 8.20 -3.55
C GLY A 49 1.07 7.62 -3.85
N ARG A 50 2.09 7.99 -3.07
CA ARG A 50 3.45 7.44 -3.20
C ARG A 50 3.50 5.97 -2.77
N ASP A 51 2.89 5.67 -1.62
CA ASP A 51 2.90 4.31 -1.07
C ASP A 51 2.14 3.35 -1.99
N VAL A 52 1.00 3.75 -2.56
CA VAL A 52 0.21 2.92 -3.47
C VAL A 52 0.90 2.67 -4.82
N ARG A 53 1.80 3.55 -5.27
CA ARG A 53 2.64 3.28 -6.46
C ARG A 53 3.60 2.10 -6.27
N LEU A 54 3.91 1.77 -5.02
CA LEU A 54 4.72 0.61 -4.64
C LEU A 54 3.86 -0.61 -4.30
N ALA A 55 2.58 -0.59 -4.64
CA ALA A 55 1.70 -1.73 -4.47
C ALA A 55 2.05 -2.85 -5.45
N LEU A 56 1.88 -4.10 -5.01
CA LEU A 56 1.90 -5.24 -5.90
C LEU A 56 0.84 -5.03 -7.00
N PRO A 57 1.17 -5.23 -8.28
CA PRO A 57 0.18 -5.12 -9.36
C PRO A 57 -1.10 -5.89 -9.05
N ASN A 58 -2.25 -5.30 -9.35
CA ASN A 58 -3.58 -5.89 -9.12
C ASN A 58 -3.93 -6.20 -7.65
N SER A 59 -3.21 -5.63 -6.68
CA SER A 59 -3.49 -5.86 -5.25
C SER A 59 -4.29 -4.75 -4.57
N VAL A 60 -4.52 -3.63 -5.24
CA VAL A 60 -5.26 -2.52 -4.65
C VAL A 60 -6.74 -2.87 -4.54
N ARG A 61 -7.29 -2.74 -3.34
CA ARG A 61 -8.72 -2.93 -3.07
C ARG A 61 -9.26 -1.84 -2.16
N VAL A 62 -10.50 -1.44 -2.41
CA VAL A 62 -11.17 -0.33 -1.72
C VAL A 62 -12.56 -0.77 -1.31
N VAL A 63 -12.96 -0.42 -0.10
CA VAL A 63 -14.31 -0.62 0.40
C VAL A 63 -14.71 0.54 1.30
N THR A 64 -15.98 0.87 1.33
CA THR A 64 -16.57 1.84 2.26
C THR A 64 -17.63 1.11 3.08
N ASP A 65 -17.60 1.27 4.40
CA ASP A 65 -18.59 0.67 5.27
C ASP A 65 -19.87 1.55 5.40
N ALA A 66 -20.89 1.01 6.07
CA ALA A 66 -22.15 1.71 6.28
C ALA A 66 -22.04 2.98 7.16
N SER A 67 -20.93 3.13 7.91
CA SER A 67 -20.66 4.30 8.74
C SER A 67 -19.92 5.42 7.98
N GLY A 68 -19.61 5.20 6.70
CA GLY A 68 -18.87 6.14 5.87
C GLY A 68 -17.36 6.10 6.03
N ARG A 69 -16.82 5.10 6.76
CA ARG A 69 -15.38 4.86 6.78
C ARG A 69 -14.93 4.28 5.44
N ALA A 70 -13.87 4.84 4.90
CA ALA A 70 -13.28 4.37 3.65
C ALA A 70 -11.95 3.65 3.93
N TYR A 71 -11.80 2.48 3.34
CA TYR A 71 -10.65 1.60 3.49
C TYR A 71 -9.98 1.38 2.15
N LEU A 72 -8.71 1.66 2.09
CA LEU A 72 -7.83 1.38 0.96
C LEU A 72 -6.78 0.39 1.43
N GLU A 73 -6.66 -0.76 0.79
CA GLU A 73 -5.66 -1.77 1.14
C GLU A 73 -4.91 -2.23 -0.11
N TYR A 74 -3.64 -2.57 0.06
CA TYR A 74 -2.78 -3.12 -0.97
C TYR A 74 -1.67 -3.97 -0.32
N LEU A 75 -1.01 -4.81 -1.13
CA LEU A 75 0.17 -5.56 -0.74
C LEU A 75 1.42 -4.73 -1.07
N ALA A 76 2.22 -4.42 -0.05
CA ALA A 76 3.38 -3.55 -0.19
C ALA A 76 4.56 -4.32 -0.77
N VAL A 77 5.06 -3.91 -1.93
CA VAL A 77 6.27 -4.46 -2.55
C VAL A 77 7.49 -3.90 -1.83
N ARG A 78 8.40 -4.79 -1.45
CA ARG A 78 9.70 -4.47 -0.89
C ARG A 78 10.73 -4.34 -2.00
N THR A 79 10.74 -5.31 -2.90
CA THR A 79 11.60 -5.33 -4.09
C THR A 79 10.98 -6.19 -5.19
N ALA A 80 11.52 -6.06 -6.39
CA ALA A 80 11.11 -6.84 -7.56
C ALA A 80 12.32 -7.15 -8.43
N GLY A 81 12.19 -8.17 -9.27
CA GLY A 81 13.24 -8.58 -10.20
C GLY A 81 12.72 -9.46 -11.31
N ARG A 82 13.64 -10.03 -12.07
CA ARG A 82 13.35 -11.00 -13.11
C ARG A 82 14.03 -12.34 -12.78
N TYR A 83 13.26 -13.41 -12.81
CA TYR A 83 13.79 -14.75 -12.62
C TYR A 83 14.29 -15.35 -13.94
N ARG A 84 15.20 -16.32 -13.84
CA ARG A 84 15.57 -17.17 -14.97
C ARG A 84 14.48 -18.21 -15.17
N ALA A 85 13.93 -18.24 -16.35
CA ALA A 85 12.95 -19.22 -16.76
C ALA A 85 13.59 -20.33 -17.57
N ASP A 86 12.87 -21.43 -17.80
CA ASP A 86 13.29 -22.53 -18.65
C ASP A 86 13.82 -22.03 -20.01
N GLY A 87 14.92 -22.62 -20.47
CA GLY A 87 15.56 -22.24 -21.72
C GLY A 87 16.50 -21.02 -21.67
N GLN A 88 16.62 -20.32 -20.54
CA GLN A 88 17.47 -19.14 -20.43
C GLN A 88 18.93 -19.43 -19.99
N GLY A 89 19.31 -20.68 -19.94
CA GLY A 89 20.67 -21.12 -19.57
C GLY A 89 20.99 -21.01 -18.09
N ALA A 90 22.02 -21.73 -17.66
CA ALA A 90 22.49 -21.71 -16.29
C ALA A 90 23.21 -20.40 -15.95
N GLY A 91 22.96 -19.87 -14.77
CA GLY A 91 23.69 -18.71 -14.27
C GLY A 91 24.90 -19.16 -13.46
N GLY A 92 26.07 -19.35 -14.02
CA GLY A 92 27.29 -19.58 -13.24
C GLY A 92 27.44 -18.64 -12.01
N GLY A 93 28.57 -18.64 -11.35
CA GLY A 93 28.88 -17.71 -10.28
C GLY A 93 29.30 -18.39 -8.97
N SER A 94 29.45 -17.60 -7.91
CA SER A 94 29.91 -18.07 -6.61
C SER A 94 28.82 -18.63 -5.69
N LEU A 95 27.55 -18.37 -6.01
CA LEU A 95 26.42 -18.89 -5.25
C LEU A 95 26.28 -20.39 -5.50
N ALA A 96 25.90 -21.13 -4.47
CA ALA A 96 25.56 -22.54 -4.59
C ALA A 96 24.44 -22.69 -5.63
N ASN A 97 24.52 -23.75 -6.43
CA ASN A 97 23.44 -24.08 -7.34
C ASN A 97 22.16 -24.33 -6.55
N CYS A 98 21.04 -23.91 -7.06
CA CYS A 98 19.72 -24.20 -6.49
C CYS A 98 19.39 -25.71 -6.55
N ALA A 99 20.33 -26.53 -6.90
CA ALA A 99 20.22 -27.91 -7.32
C ALA A 99 19.92 -28.93 -6.22
N SER A 100 19.95 -28.56 -4.95
CA SER A 100 19.81 -29.58 -3.88
C SER A 100 18.44 -30.24 -3.85
N ASN A 101 17.43 -29.66 -4.50
CA ASN A 101 16.07 -30.16 -4.49
C ASN A 101 15.45 -30.35 -5.89
N ASP A 102 16.17 -30.04 -6.96
CA ASP A 102 15.63 -30.08 -8.31
C ASP A 102 16.23 -31.29 -9.08
N VAL A 103 15.72 -32.45 -8.80
CA VAL A 103 16.29 -33.74 -9.20
C VAL A 103 16.00 -34.12 -10.65
N THR A 104 15.20 -33.40 -11.38
CA THR A 104 14.57 -33.90 -12.62
C THR A 104 14.63 -33.00 -13.82
N LEU A 105 15.22 -31.82 -13.74
CA LEU A 105 15.42 -31.03 -14.94
C LEU A 105 16.46 -31.71 -15.84
N SER A 106 16.10 -31.86 -17.11
CA SER A 106 16.78 -32.50 -18.21
C SER A 106 18.32 -32.61 -18.05
N PRO A 107 18.97 -33.73 -18.39
CA PRO A 107 20.43 -33.87 -18.41
C PRO A 107 21.14 -32.85 -19.32
N LEU A 108 20.41 -32.03 -20.08
CA LEU A 108 20.91 -30.95 -20.91
C LEU A 108 21.03 -29.62 -20.16
N GLN A 109 20.56 -29.54 -18.91
CA GLN A 109 20.65 -28.32 -18.06
C GLN A 109 21.17 -28.66 -16.65
N PRO A 110 22.49 -28.73 -16.48
CA PRO A 110 23.09 -29.25 -15.24
C PRO A 110 23.01 -28.30 -14.05
N ASN A 111 22.48 -27.09 -14.20
CA ASN A 111 22.44 -26.09 -13.14
C ASN A 111 21.04 -25.50 -13.00
N ASN A 112 20.31 -25.92 -12.01
CA ASN A 112 18.94 -25.54 -11.71
C ASN A 112 18.85 -24.14 -11.09
N ASP A 113 19.26 -23.14 -11.85
CA ASP A 113 19.15 -21.74 -11.48
C ASP A 113 17.85 -21.09 -12.01
N GLN A 114 17.00 -21.90 -12.63
CA GLN A 114 15.77 -21.48 -13.29
C GLN A 114 14.55 -21.76 -12.41
N LEU A 115 13.56 -20.89 -12.44
CA LEU A 115 12.27 -21.16 -11.83
C LEU A 115 11.45 -22.08 -12.70
N SER A 116 11.07 -23.24 -12.15
CA SER A 116 10.24 -24.23 -12.80
C SER A 116 8.81 -24.23 -12.24
N PHE A 117 7.82 -24.35 -13.12
CA PHE A 117 6.42 -24.50 -12.75
C PHE A 117 5.95 -25.96 -12.84
N ASP A 118 6.76 -26.85 -13.38
CA ASP A 118 6.44 -28.25 -13.59
C ASP A 118 6.98 -29.15 -12.47
N VAL A 119 7.97 -28.66 -11.72
CA VAL A 119 8.66 -29.43 -10.68
C VAL A 119 8.20 -28.98 -9.30
N SER A 120 7.56 -29.89 -8.58
CA SER A 120 7.05 -29.63 -7.22
C SER A 120 8.15 -29.46 -6.17
N ALA A 121 9.39 -29.83 -6.48
CA ALA A 121 10.52 -29.72 -5.58
C ALA A 121 11.33 -28.43 -5.77
N ASP A 122 11.01 -27.60 -6.76
CA ASP A 122 11.72 -26.34 -6.96
C ASP A 122 11.51 -25.38 -5.77
N ALA A 123 12.60 -24.88 -5.23
CA ALA A 123 12.62 -24.05 -4.04
C ALA A 123 13.56 -22.84 -4.17
N CYS A 124 14.11 -22.61 -5.38
CA CYS A 124 15.19 -21.63 -5.55
C CYS A 124 15.35 -21.27 -7.01
N PHE A 125 15.69 -20.01 -7.27
CA PHE A 125 16.11 -19.55 -8.60
C PHE A 125 17.15 -18.44 -8.49
N LYS A 126 17.92 -18.27 -9.56
CA LYS A 126 18.78 -17.09 -9.76
C LYS A 126 18.09 -16.04 -10.62
N THR A 127 18.42 -14.79 -10.35
CA THR A 127 17.81 -13.64 -11.02
C THR A 127 18.60 -13.22 -12.26
N ILE A 128 17.96 -12.47 -13.12
CA ILE A 128 18.62 -11.75 -14.22
C ILE A 128 18.95 -10.35 -13.70
N GLY A 129 20.22 -10.13 -13.35
CA GLY A 129 20.67 -8.93 -12.67
C GLY A 129 20.53 -9.01 -11.14
N ILE A 130 21.18 -8.08 -10.43
CA ILE A 130 21.06 -7.94 -8.97
C ILE A 130 19.66 -7.42 -8.62
N VAL A 131 19.07 -8.02 -7.59
CA VAL A 131 17.78 -7.55 -7.05
C VAL A 131 18.00 -6.25 -6.27
N PRO A 132 17.36 -5.14 -6.64
CA PRO A 132 17.44 -3.89 -5.88
C PRO A 132 17.01 -4.12 -4.43
N ASP A 133 17.64 -3.44 -3.49
CA ASP A 133 17.32 -3.50 -2.05
C ASP A 133 17.15 -4.91 -1.49
N ARG A 134 17.84 -5.92 -2.06
CA ARG A 134 17.79 -7.32 -1.60
C ARG A 134 18.04 -7.45 -0.09
N SER A 135 18.93 -6.64 0.47
CA SER A 135 19.24 -6.65 1.90
C SER A 135 18.05 -6.29 2.79
N THR A 136 16.99 -5.71 2.23
CA THR A 136 15.76 -5.38 2.96
C THR A 136 14.80 -6.56 3.06
N ILE A 137 15.01 -7.64 2.31
CA ILE A 137 14.19 -8.85 2.37
C ILE A 137 14.35 -9.51 3.73
N VAL A 138 13.23 -9.78 4.39
CA VAL A 138 13.19 -10.47 5.69
C VAL A 138 12.76 -11.92 5.46
N ALA A 139 13.75 -12.82 5.41
CA ALA A 139 13.52 -14.26 5.29
C ALA A 139 12.63 -14.76 6.44
N GLY A 140 11.70 -15.67 6.13
CA GLY A 140 10.71 -16.18 7.09
C GLY A 140 9.54 -15.25 7.39
N SER A 141 9.48 -14.07 6.76
CA SER A 141 8.39 -13.09 6.93
C SER A 141 7.86 -12.57 5.61
N ASP A 142 8.75 -12.25 4.67
CA ASP A 142 8.37 -11.72 3.35
C ASP A 142 7.94 -12.85 2.42
N TYR A 143 7.06 -12.51 1.46
CA TYR A 143 6.53 -13.45 0.50
C TYR A 143 7.02 -13.14 -0.91
N LEU A 144 7.43 -14.17 -1.63
CA LEU A 144 7.62 -14.17 -3.07
C LEU A 144 6.26 -14.29 -3.76
N VAL A 145 5.99 -13.45 -4.73
CA VAL A 145 4.75 -13.45 -5.53
C VAL A 145 5.09 -13.45 -7.00
N LEU A 146 4.39 -14.31 -7.75
CA LEU A 146 4.48 -14.41 -9.20
C LEU A 146 3.14 -14.09 -9.85
N ASN A 147 3.16 -13.36 -10.96
CA ASN A 147 2.02 -13.17 -11.87
C ASN A 147 0.68 -12.89 -11.14
N ASN A 148 0.60 -11.83 -10.33
CA ASN A 148 -0.62 -11.48 -9.61
C ASN A 148 -1.65 -10.83 -10.54
N LEU A 149 -2.77 -11.50 -10.78
CA LEU A 149 -3.90 -10.97 -11.55
C LEU A 149 -5.01 -10.40 -10.65
N GLY A 150 -4.92 -10.65 -9.33
CA GLY A 150 -5.85 -10.11 -8.34
C GLY A 150 -7.02 -11.04 -8.02
N SER A 151 -7.93 -10.53 -7.22
CA SER A 151 -9.11 -11.27 -6.73
C SER A 151 -9.97 -11.82 -7.87
N GLY A 152 -10.37 -13.08 -7.75
CA GLY A 152 -11.19 -13.79 -8.73
C GLY A 152 -10.41 -14.64 -9.73
N PHE A 153 -9.09 -14.58 -9.75
CA PHE A 153 -8.23 -15.43 -10.57
C PHE A 153 -7.62 -16.54 -9.70
N THR A 154 -8.23 -17.72 -9.74
CA THR A 154 -7.77 -18.88 -8.97
C THR A 154 -6.29 -19.19 -9.25
N GLY A 155 -5.49 -19.29 -8.18
CA GLY A 155 -4.05 -19.53 -8.29
C GLY A 155 -3.20 -18.33 -8.72
N GLN A 156 -3.82 -17.16 -8.95
CA GLN A 156 -3.15 -15.92 -9.36
C GLN A 156 -3.61 -14.72 -8.51
N ASP A 157 -4.07 -15.00 -7.31
CA ASP A 157 -4.49 -14.04 -6.31
C ASP A 157 -3.58 -14.13 -5.09
N ALA A 158 -2.78 -13.10 -4.88
CA ALA A 158 -1.87 -13.03 -3.74
C ALA A 158 -2.58 -12.83 -2.39
N TYR A 159 -3.86 -12.50 -2.39
CA TYR A 159 -4.67 -12.47 -1.17
C TYR A 159 -5.29 -13.83 -0.82
N ALA A 160 -5.39 -14.75 -1.77
CA ALA A 160 -6.01 -16.06 -1.53
C ALA A 160 -5.35 -16.78 -0.36
N SER A 161 -6.14 -17.48 0.42
CA SER A 161 -5.66 -18.32 1.52
C SER A 161 -5.03 -19.62 1.02
N GLY A 162 -4.12 -20.18 1.82
CA GLY A 162 -3.45 -21.43 1.50
C GLY A 162 -2.07 -21.24 0.90
N SER A 163 -1.58 -22.29 0.26
CA SER A 163 -0.31 -22.34 -0.47
C SER A 163 -0.58 -22.57 -1.96
N PRO A 164 0.37 -22.29 -2.86
CA PRO A 164 0.25 -22.67 -4.26
C PRO A 164 -0.13 -24.16 -4.43
N PRO A 165 -0.99 -24.53 -5.38
CA PRO A 165 -1.51 -23.68 -6.46
C PRO A 165 -2.77 -22.86 -6.10
N ALA A 166 -3.24 -22.84 -4.84
CA ALA A 166 -4.40 -22.05 -4.43
C ALA A 166 -4.11 -20.53 -4.45
N THR A 167 -2.86 -20.16 -4.24
CA THR A 167 -2.36 -18.77 -4.32
C THR A 167 -1.07 -18.75 -5.15
N ASN A 168 -0.65 -17.55 -5.58
CA ASN A 168 0.61 -17.30 -6.29
C ASN A 168 1.71 -16.74 -5.38
N ARG A 169 1.58 -16.87 -4.06
CA ARG A 169 2.58 -16.40 -3.10
C ARG A 169 3.16 -17.55 -2.27
N THR A 170 4.45 -17.42 -1.94
CA THR A 170 5.17 -18.35 -1.06
C THR A 170 6.13 -17.59 -0.16
N LEU A 171 6.52 -18.19 0.97
CA LEU A 171 7.42 -17.57 1.93
C LEU A 171 8.86 -17.57 1.38
N VAL A 172 9.55 -16.43 1.42
CA VAL A 172 10.97 -16.34 1.15
C VAL A 172 11.76 -16.93 2.33
N THR A 173 12.62 -17.91 2.06
CA THR A 173 13.44 -18.57 3.08
C THR A 173 14.85 -18.02 3.15
N ALA A 174 15.42 -17.58 2.02
CA ALA A 174 16.71 -16.91 1.96
C ALA A 174 16.82 -16.03 0.71
N ALA A 175 17.71 -15.03 0.77
CA ALA A 175 18.08 -14.21 -0.37
C ALA A 175 19.56 -13.79 -0.24
N SER A 176 20.34 -13.94 -1.33
CA SER A 176 21.77 -13.61 -1.35
C SER A 176 22.18 -13.07 -2.72
N ASP A 177 23.25 -12.28 -2.76
CA ASP A 177 23.86 -11.80 -4.00
C ASP A 177 25.11 -12.61 -4.33
N ASP A 178 25.35 -12.78 -5.62
CA ASP A 178 26.58 -13.42 -6.09
C ASP A 178 27.75 -12.45 -5.97
N ALA A 179 28.89 -12.98 -5.49
CA ALA A 179 30.10 -12.17 -5.31
C ALA A 179 30.86 -11.91 -6.62
N THR A 180 30.59 -12.69 -7.67
CA THR A 180 31.35 -12.66 -8.94
C THR A 180 30.50 -12.23 -10.13
N LEU A 181 29.21 -12.50 -10.12
CA LEU A 181 28.29 -12.16 -11.21
C LEU A 181 27.17 -11.23 -10.72
N PRO A 182 26.67 -10.35 -11.58
CA PRO A 182 25.58 -9.44 -11.23
C PRO A 182 24.22 -10.17 -11.22
N GLN A 183 24.02 -11.03 -10.23
CA GLN A 183 22.81 -11.81 -10.02
C GLN A 183 22.54 -12.00 -8.53
N SER A 184 21.30 -12.26 -8.18
CA SER A 184 20.88 -12.66 -6.83
C SER A 184 20.25 -14.04 -6.87
N GLN A 185 20.21 -14.71 -5.72
CA GLN A 185 19.52 -15.96 -5.50
C GLN A 185 18.37 -15.75 -4.53
N ILE A 186 17.19 -16.26 -4.88
CA ILE A 186 16.00 -16.24 -4.03
C ILE A 186 15.64 -17.69 -3.72
N GLN A 187 15.54 -18.01 -2.43
CA GLN A 187 15.05 -19.30 -1.96
C GLN A 187 13.68 -19.12 -1.32
N PHE A 188 12.81 -20.10 -1.52
CA PHE A 188 11.44 -20.07 -1.04
C PHE A 188 11.00 -21.45 -0.53
N SER A 189 9.83 -21.56 0.05
CA SER A 189 9.32 -22.84 0.55
C SER A 189 9.08 -23.80 -0.59
N THR A 190 9.47 -25.06 -0.42
CA THR A 190 9.39 -26.11 -1.43
C THR A 190 7.95 -26.41 -1.87
N GLY A 191 7.80 -26.93 -3.06
CA GLY A 191 6.54 -27.47 -3.59
C GLY A 191 5.53 -26.46 -4.05
N THR A 192 5.92 -25.23 -4.30
CA THR A 192 4.99 -24.12 -4.23
C THR A 192 4.46 -23.60 -5.54
N PHE A 193 5.24 -23.55 -6.61
CA PHE A 193 4.75 -22.99 -7.88
C PHE A 193 4.34 -24.03 -8.92
N SER A 194 4.50 -25.32 -8.63
CA SER A 194 4.03 -26.35 -9.55
C SER A 194 2.50 -26.28 -9.70
N GLY A 195 2.05 -26.22 -10.94
CA GLY A 195 0.63 -26.06 -11.27
C GLY A 195 0.10 -24.63 -11.21
N VAL A 196 0.94 -23.63 -10.98
CA VAL A 196 0.59 -22.23 -11.26
C VAL A 196 0.47 -22.06 -12.78
N LEU A 197 -0.76 -21.78 -13.22
CA LEU A 197 -1.16 -21.93 -14.63
C LEU A 197 -0.47 -20.97 -15.60
N HIS A 198 0.14 -19.91 -15.15
CA HIS A 198 0.70 -18.90 -16.04
C HIS A 198 1.96 -18.25 -15.45
N ASP A 199 3.03 -18.52 -16.11
CA ASP A 199 4.28 -17.81 -15.98
C ASP A 199 4.09 -16.30 -16.28
N SER A 200 4.79 -15.43 -15.57
CA SER A 200 4.78 -14.00 -15.85
C SER A 200 5.35 -13.72 -17.24
N VAL A 201 4.61 -12.98 -18.06
CA VAL A 201 5.03 -12.60 -19.43
C VAL A 201 6.42 -11.94 -19.44
N GLY A 202 6.72 -11.14 -18.44
CA GLY A 202 8.02 -10.47 -18.28
C GLY A 202 9.03 -11.24 -17.45
N LYS A 203 8.75 -12.48 -17.03
CA LYS A 203 9.56 -13.25 -16.10
C LYS A 203 9.84 -12.47 -14.80
N ARG A 204 8.83 -11.76 -14.31
CA ARG A 204 8.94 -10.90 -13.14
C ARG A 204 8.50 -11.63 -11.88
N PHE A 205 9.17 -11.28 -10.80
CA PHE A 205 8.73 -11.63 -9.45
C PHE A 205 8.70 -10.39 -8.58
N PHE A 206 7.91 -10.45 -7.53
CA PHE A 206 7.82 -9.42 -6.52
C PHE A 206 8.05 -10.05 -5.15
N VAL A 207 8.74 -9.33 -4.27
CA VAL A 207 8.82 -9.67 -2.86
C VAL A 207 8.00 -8.66 -2.09
N ILE A 208 7.01 -9.13 -1.34
CA ILE A 208 6.10 -8.30 -0.57
C ILE A 208 6.33 -8.47 0.93
N SER A 209 6.20 -7.38 1.67
CA SER A 209 6.29 -7.37 3.14
C SER A 209 4.95 -7.65 3.83
N GLY A 210 3.86 -7.67 3.10
CA GLY A 210 2.52 -7.87 3.62
C GLY A 210 1.56 -6.74 3.28
N PRO A 211 0.35 -6.76 3.86
CA PRO A 211 -0.67 -5.76 3.57
C PRO A 211 -0.40 -4.45 4.30
N VAL A 212 -0.79 -3.37 3.64
CA VAL A 212 -0.87 -2.02 4.20
C VAL A 212 -2.26 -1.48 3.92
N ALA A 213 -2.90 -0.93 4.95
CA ALA A 213 -4.21 -0.30 4.81
C ALA A 213 -4.19 1.16 5.25
N TYR A 214 -4.96 1.97 4.55
CA TYR A 214 -5.34 3.32 4.95
C TYR A 214 -6.82 3.31 5.32
N VAL A 215 -7.09 3.71 6.56
CA VAL A 215 -8.46 3.82 7.06
C VAL A 215 -8.76 5.28 7.29
N CYS A 216 -9.72 5.78 6.54
CA CYS A 216 -10.26 7.11 6.73
C CYS A 216 -11.55 7.01 7.54
N ASP A 217 -11.51 7.52 8.76
CA ASP A 217 -12.63 7.50 9.70
C ASP A 217 -13.12 8.92 9.99
N PRO A 218 -14.21 9.38 9.33
CA PRO A 218 -14.78 10.69 9.59
C PRO A 218 -15.34 10.85 11.00
N LEU A 219 -15.75 9.75 11.67
CA LEU A 219 -16.27 9.81 13.04
C LEU A 219 -15.16 10.03 14.06
N ALA A 220 -14.01 9.37 13.86
CA ALA A 220 -12.81 9.59 14.65
C ALA A 220 -12.04 10.86 14.21
N GLY A 221 -12.37 11.41 13.05
CA GLY A 221 -11.71 12.59 12.48
C GLY A 221 -10.29 12.30 11.99
N THR A 222 -9.98 11.08 11.53
CA THR A 222 -8.61 10.68 11.21
C THR A 222 -8.47 9.93 9.90
N LEU A 223 -7.30 10.10 9.26
CA LEU A 223 -6.76 9.17 8.28
C LEU A 223 -5.59 8.45 8.91
N THR A 224 -5.68 7.12 9.04
CA THR A 224 -4.68 6.29 9.72
C THR A 224 -4.14 5.22 8.79
N ARG A 225 -2.82 5.04 8.80
CA ARG A 225 -2.13 3.95 8.10
C ARG A 225 -1.93 2.77 9.05
N TYR A 226 -2.20 1.55 8.57
CA TYR A 226 -2.00 0.29 9.29
C TYR A 226 -1.08 -0.64 8.50
N TRP A 227 -0.24 -1.42 9.22
CA TRP A 227 0.67 -2.41 8.65
C TRP A 227 1.02 -3.48 9.69
N ASN A 228 1.88 -4.46 9.38
CA ASN A 228 2.25 -5.57 10.27
C ASN A 228 1.06 -6.43 10.69
N TYR A 229 0.23 -6.83 9.75
CA TYR A 229 -0.85 -7.77 9.99
C TYR A 229 -0.89 -8.84 8.90
N ALA A 230 -1.56 -9.96 9.17
CA ALA A 230 -1.60 -11.09 8.26
C ALA A 230 -2.42 -10.77 7.00
N ILE A 231 -2.01 -11.30 5.87
CA ILE A 231 -2.76 -11.20 4.61
C ILE A 231 -4.11 -11.89 4.79
N GLN A 232 -5.20 -11.18 4.49
CA GLN A 232 -6.57 -11.67 4.56
C GLN A 232 -7.15 -11.82 3.16
N ALA A 233 -7.78 -12.96 2.87
CA ALA A 233 -8.39 -13.20 1.56
C ALA A 233 -9.48 -12.17 1.23
N ASN A 234 -10.30 -11.81 2.21
CA ASN A 234 -11.37 -10.84 2.07
C ASN A 234 -11.07 -9.57 2.86
N GLN A 235 -11.36 -8.42 2.28
CA GLN A 235 -11.35 -7.13 2.98
C GLN A 235 -12.66 -6.95 3.73
N CYS A 236 -12.77 -7.57 4.92
CA CYS A 236 -14.00 -7.58 5.70
C CYS A 236 -14.05 -6.38 6.64
N VAL A 237 -14.90 -5.44 6.32
CA VAL A 237 -15.11 -4.21 7.10
C VAL A 237 -16.55 -4.11 7.55
N GLY A 238 -16.79 -4.12 8.86
CA GLY A 238 -18.10 -3.91 9.44
C GLY A 238 -19.19 -4.93 9.05
N GLN A 239 -18.83 -6.06 8.45
CA GLN A 239 -19.77 -7.07 7.98
C GLN A 239 -19.62 -8.38 8.78
N ALA A 240 -20.73 -8.83 9.38
CA ALA A 240 -20.80 -10.12 10.09
C ALA A 240 -21.21 -11.28 9.17
N ALA A 241 -21.65 -11.00 7.93
CA ALA A 241 -22.16 -12.01 6.99
C ALA A 241 -21.05 -12.60 6.10
N ALA A 242 -21.26 -13.80 5.58
CA ALA A 242 -20.37 -14.41 4.60
C ALA A 242 -20.11 -13.45 3.39
N PRO A 243 -18.88 -13.39 2.86
CA PRO A 243 -17.72 -14.24 3.13
C PRO A 243 -16.88 -13.80 4.35
N CYS A 244 -17.35 -12.82 5.12
CA CYS A 244 -16.58 -12.17 6.19
C CYS A 244 -16.70 -12.88 7.55
N SER A 245 -17.55 -13.87 7.68
CA SER A 245 -17.70 -14.62 8.94
C SER A 245 -16.41 -15.36 9.28
N GLY A 246 -15.84 -15.04 10.44
CA GLY A 246 -14.54 -15.57 10.87
C GLY A 246 -13.32 -14.79 10.36
N SER A 247 -13.50 -13.76 9.56
CA SER A 247 -12.42 -12.88 9.11
C SER A 247 -12.15 -11.76 10.12
N VAL A 248 -10.91 -11.32 10.15
CA VAL A 248 -10.49 -10.21 11.02
C VAL A 248 -11.07 -8.90 10.48
N ASN A 249 -11.76 -8.15 11.32
CA ASN A 249 -12.23 -6.81 10.95
C ASN A 249 -11.04 -5.89 10.63
N MET A 250 -11.22 -5.00 9.65
CA MET A 250 -10.22 -3.98 9.36
C MET A 250 -10.47 -2.73 10.24
N PRO A 251 -9.42 -2.17 10.90
CA PRO A 251 -8.05 -2.68 10.99
C PRO A 251 -7.97 -3.90 11.92
N PRO A 252 -7.10 -4.87 11.61
CA PRO A 252 -6.93 -6.04 12.46
C PRO A 252 -6.37 -5.68 13.83
N ALA A 253 -6.79 -6.41 14.87
CA ALA A 253 -6.22 -6.26 16.20
C ALA A 253 -4.71 -6.58 16.17
N GLY A 254 -3.91 -5.75 16.84
CA GLY A 254 -2.45 -5.90 16.90
C GLY A 254 -1.69 -5.34 15.70
N ALA A 255 -2.35 -4.81 14.68
CA ALA A 255 -1.69 -4.08 13.60
C ALA A 255 -0.95 -2.84 14.14
N SER A 256 0.23 -2.57 13.59
CA SER A 256 0.91 -1.29 13.81
C SER A 256 0.14 -0.17 13.12
N SER A 257 0.12 1.03 13.69
CA SER A 257 -0.61 2.14 13.11
C SER A 257 0.09 3.49 13.29
N ALA A 258 -0.21 4.41 12.37
CA ALA A 258 0.20 5.82 12.47
C ALA A 258 -0.86 6.73 11.85
N VAL A 259 -1.23 7.79 12.55
CA VAL A 259 -2.14 8.82 12.04
C VAL A 259 -1.41 9.70 11.04
N LEU A 260 -1.98 9.89 9.85
CA LEU A 260 -1.46 10.74 8.78
C LEU A 260 -2.10 12.12 8.77
N ALA A 261 -3.39 12.18 9.03
CA ALA A 261 -4.13 13.44 9.11
C ALA A 261 -5.18 13.35 10.21
N ALA A 262 -5.39 14.46 10.88
CA ALA A 262 -6.48 14.69 11.83
C ALA A 262 -7.50 15.69 11.25
N GLN A 263 -8.61 15.89 11.94
CA GLN A 263 -9.68 16.82 11.54
C GLN A 263 -10.35 16.43 10.21
N VAL A 264 -10.33 15.15 9.85
CA VAL A 264 -10.96 14.61 8.66
C VAL A 264 -12.48 14.52 8.90
N THR A 265 -13.26 15.14 8.02
CA THR A 265 -14.72 15.14 8.12
C THR A 265 -15.40 14.33 7.00
N ALA A 266 -14.71 14.11 5.90
CA ALA A 266 -15.14 13.23 4.83
C ALA A 266 -13.96 12.72 4.02
N CYS A 267 -14.09 11.51 3.49
CA CYS A 267 -13.13 10.95 2.55
C CYS A 267 -13.78 9.91 1.64
N GLN A 268 -13.22 9.80 0.46
CA GLN A 268 -13.64 8.83 -0.53
C GLN A 268 -12.41 8.29 -1.26
N PHE A 269 -12.33 6.97 -1.33
CA PHE A 269 -11.38 6.26 -2.19
C PHE A 269 -12.16 5.55 -3.28
N ASN A 270 -11.74 5.74 -4.53
CA ASN A 270 -12.28 5.00 -5.67
C ASN A 270 -11.12 4.40 -6.46
N TYR A 271 -11.18 3.13 -6.75
CA TYR A 271 -10.20 2.44 -7.56
C TYR A 271 -10.85 1.82 -8.79
N SER A 272 -10.36 2.21 -9.95
CA SER A 272 -10.69 1.61 -11.23
C SER A 272 -9.51 0.78 -11.73
N GLN A 273 -9.63 -0.54 -11.66
CA GLN A 273 -8.58 -1.47 -12.07
C GLN A 273 -8.27 -1.38 -13.56
N ASN A 274 -9.28 -1.13 -14.38
CA ASN A 274 -9.21 -1.12 -15.84
C ASN A 274 -9.22 0.30 -16.43
N ALA A 275 -8.64 1.27 -15.74
CA ALA A 275 -8.53 2.64 -16.27
C ALA A 275 -7.68 2.68 -17.56
N SER A 276 -6.70 1.76 -17.69
CA SER A 276 -5.99 1.45 -18.93
C SER A 276 -5.61 -0.04 -18.94
N PRO A 277 -5.18 -0.63 -20.07
CA PRO A 277 -4.78 -2.04 -20.14
C PRO A 277 -3.67 -2.45 -19.17
N GLN A 278 -2.88 -1.51 -18.69
CA GLN A 278 -1.69 -1.77 -17.87
C GLN A 278 -1.67 -0.99 -16.55
N ALA A 279 -2.67 -0.16 -16.28
CA ALA A 279 -2.70 0.65 -15.07
C ALA A 279 -4.13 0.86 -14.55
N GLY A 280 -4.28 0.72 -13.25
CA GLY A 280 -5.44 1.19 -12.51
C GLY A 280 -5.33 2.68 -12.17
N LEU A 281 -6.46 3.29 -11.84
CA LEU A 281 -6.54 4.66 -11.35
C LEU A 281 -7.15 4.66 -9.95
N LEU A 282 -6.37 5.09 -8.97
CA LEU A 282 -6.87 5.42 -7.65
C LEU A 282 -7.17 6.91 -7.58
N SER A 283 -8.41 7.26 -7.29
CA SER A 283 -8.82 8.63 -6.98
C SER A 283 -9.20 8.77 -5.51
N MET A 284 -8.78 9.86 -4.90
CA MET A 284 -8.93 10.14 -3.49
C MET A 284 -9.49 11.55 -3.31
N LEU A 285 -10.54 11.66 -2.53
CA LEU A 285 -11.09 12.96 -2.08
C LEU A 285 -11.05 12.96 -0.56
N MET A 286 -10.50 14.02 0.04
CA MET A 286 -10.45 14.18 1.49
C MET A 286 -10.86 15.59 1.87
N THR A 287 -11.72 15.70 2.87
CA THR A 287 -12.18 16.97 3.44
C THR A 287 -11.73 17.06 4.89
N LEU A 288 -11.03 18.11 5.21
CA LEU A 288 -10.65 18.48 6.58
C LEU A 288 -11.45 19.70 7.02
N SER A 289 -11.74 19.81 8.33
CA SER A 289 -12.42 20.96 8.89
C SER A 289 -11.91 21.26 10.29
N LYS A 290 -11.70 22.54 10.55
CA LYS A 290 -11.25 23.08 11.85
C LYS A 290 -12.14 24.25 12.25
N ASN A 291 -12.61 24.25 13.49
CA ASN A 291 -13.30 25.40 14.03
C ASN A 291 -12.32 26.56 14.24
N VAL A 292 -12.66 27.71 13.70
CA VAL A 292 -11.87 28.94 13.84
C VAL A 292 -12.54 29.90 14.82
N SER A 293 -11.80 30.91 15.27
CA SER A 293 -12.22 31.86 16.32
C SER A 293 -13.48 32.66 15.96
N SER A 294 -13.87 32.68 14.69
CA SER A 294 -15.07 33.36 14.20
C SER A 294 -16.38 32.60 14.48
N GLY A 295 -16.31 31.38 15.05
CA GLY A 295 -17.46 30.50 15.25
C GLY A 295 -17.90 29.75 14.01
N PHE A 296 -17.21 29.91 12.89
CA PHE A 296 -17.39 29.15 11.67
C PHE A 296 -16.34 28.04 11.56
N ALA A 297 -16.70 26.94 10.89
CA ALA A 297 -15.75 25.89 10.58
C ALA A 297 -15.08 26.17 9.22
N GLU A 298 -13.77 26.38 9.23
CA GLU A 298 -13.00 26.39 7.99
C GLU A 298 -12.93 24.98 7.43
N ARG A 299 -13.18 24.82 6.13
CA ARG A 299 -13.23 23.53 5.46
C ARG A 299 -12.40 23.54 4.18
N VAL A 300 -11.57 22.53 4.02
CA VAL A 300 -10.75 22.33 2.82
C VAL A 300 -11.01 20.93 2.27
N SER A 301 -11.27 20.84 0.96
CA SER A 301 -11.41 19.57 0.24
C SER A 301 -10.34 19.48 -0.83
N LEU A 302 -9.57 18.40 -0.81
CA LEU A 302 -8.52 18.12 -1.79
C LEU A 302 -8.81 16.81 -2.53
N TYR A 303 -8.60 16.87 -3.83
CA TYR A 303 -8.67 15.71 -4.72
C TYR A 303 -7.26 15.34 -5.19
N HIS A 304 -6.95 14.05 -5.19
CA HIS A 304 -5.71 13.51 -5.73
C HIS A 304 -6.00 12.23 -6.50
N ALA A 305 -5.35 12.08 -7.65
CA ALA A 305 -5.44 10.86 -8.44
C ALA A 305 -4.05 10.31 -8.74
N VAL A 306 -3.92 8.99 -8.72
CA VAL A 306 -2.66 8.30 -8.96
C VAL A 306 -2.86 7.06 -9.82
N HIS A 307 -2.00 6.90 -10.83
CA HIS A 307 -1.92 5.66 -11.60
C HIS A 307 -1.14 4.61 -10.82
N VAL A 308 -1.66 3.39 -10.83
CA VAL A 308 -1.07 2.20 -10.20
C VAL A 308 -0.78 1.20 -11.31
N SER A 309 0.45 0.70 -11.36
CA SER A 309 0.81 -0.33 -12.35
C SER A 309 0.07 -1.62 -12.05
N ASN A 310 -0.56 -2.20 -13.08
CA ASN A 310 -1.24 -3.51 -13.03
C ASN A 310 -0.54 -4.55 -13.93
N VAL A 311 0.72 -4.30 -14.31
CA VAL A 311 1.53 -5.26 -15.08
C VAL A 311 2.15 -6.27 -14.13
N PRO A 312 1.67 -7.54 -14.11
CA PRO A 312 2.12 -8.57 -13.21
C PRO A 312 3.52 -9.10 -13.53
#